data_03dbf2c52f6975a42c3db47d98f2790d
#
_entry.id   03dbf2c52f6975a42c3db47d98f2790d
#
_cell.length_a   1.000
_cell.length_b   1.000
_cell.length_c   1.000
_cell.angle_alpha   90.00
_cell.angle_beta   90.00
_cell.angle_gamma   90.00
#
_symmetry.space_group_name_H-M   'P 1'
#
loop_
_entity.id
_entity.type
_entity.pdbx_description
1 polymer ?
#
loop_
_entity_poly.entity_id
_entity_poly.type
_entity_poly.pdbx_seq_one_letter_code
_entity_poly.pdbx_strand_id
1 'polypeptide(L)'
;MKHIWILLTALIYLLAVCPAWAQNVYSSDIVTPRTGVAVCAPKKEKETVPMYREADEKSGVWMNYYSGTRTEVLNVMENGMVEVRTGQGKVALTGYMCAEDLRYGANALRAIPWVEGVVEMKKDAPVYAACDTGSEELRLIPKDEVVNVIGISDKWLQIERAEYDGDILRKGYVNDLSEENEYAGGLIRRSHVRVKEAERVERWIYLPTADELTHEQAYEKALDLLTTTGEGRAYLKTRMSEEHRTREALEKLNADIRLSIFGDGNYDGICWIVSVENIQNTDENVIVLMMPQGEWLEFTHGNG
;
A
#
# COMPACT_ATOMS: atom_id res chain seq x y z
N MET A 1 9.30 -13.49 -48.20
CA MET A 1 9.04 -14.51 -47.16
C MET A 1 9.92 -14.39 -45.93
N LYS A 2 11.17 -13.93 -45.96
CA LYS A 2 12.05 -13.79 -44.76
C LYS A 2 11.58 -12.73 -43.79
N HIS A 3 10.91 -11.66 -44.19
CA HIS A 3 10.45 -10.58 -43.31
C HIS A 3 9.18 -10.91 -42.50
N ILE A 4 8.37 -11.88 -42.96
CA ILE A 4 7.18 -12.33 -42.23
C ILE A 4 7.55 -13.19 -41.02
N TRP A 5 8.63 -13.96 -41.09
CA TRP A 5 9.12 -14.77 -39.99
C TRP A 5 9.72 -13.93 -38.84
N ILE A 6 10.38 -12.81 -39.16
CA ILE A 6 10.95 -11.89 -38.18
C ILE A 6 9.84 -11.17 -37.41
N LEU A 7 8.76 -10.77 -38.08
CA LEU A 7 7.60 -10.16 -37.44
C LEU A 7 6.81 -11.15 -36.56
N LEU A 8 6.70 -12.42 -36.98
CA LEU A 8 6.03 -13.45 -36.16
C LEU A 8 6.84 -13.82 -34.92
N THR A 9 8.16 -13.92 -35.01
CA THR A 9 9.02 -14.17 -33.84
C THR A 9 9.05 -12.97 -32.87
N ALA A 10 9.05 -11.73 -33.37
CA ALA A 10 8.94 -10.55 -32.52
C ALA A 10 7.57 -10.46 -31.83
N LEU A 11 6.48 -10.86 -32.51
CA LEU A 11 5.15 -10.89 -31.93
C LEU A 11 5.00 -11.99 -30.85
N ILE A 12 5.64 -13.16 -31.06
CA ILE A 12 5.67 -14.25 -30.09
C ILE A 12 6.53 -13.85 -28.86
N TYR A 13 7.64 -13.12 -29.07
CA TYR A 13 8.44 -12.59 -27.95
C TYR A 13 7.72 -11.50 -27.17
N LEU A 14 6.94 -10.63 -27.83
CA LEU A 14 6.10 -9.62 -27.17
C LEU A 14 4.93 -10.24 -26.38
N LEU A 15 4.43 -11.41 -26.78
CA LEU A 15 3.39 -12.15 -26.07
C LEU A 15 3.97 -13.04 -24.93
N ALA A 16 5.27 -13.38 -24.99
CA ALA A 16 5.93 -14.21 -23.98
C ALA A 16 6.54 -13.41 -22.81
N VAL A 17 6.62 -12.08 -22.92
CA VAL A 17 7.06 -11.18 -21.86
C VAL A 17 5.85 -10.50 -21.22
N CYS A 18 4.72 -11.21 -21.07
CA CYS A 18 3.79 -10.89 -20.00
C CYS A 18 4.45 -11.31 -18.70
N PRO A 19 4.84 -10.37 -17.83
CA PRO A 19 5.50 -10.73 -16.59
C PRO A 19 4.62 -11.72 -15.79
N ALA A 20 5.24 -12.71 -15.18
CA ALA A 20 4.55 -13.81 -14.48
C ALA A 20 3.55 -13.34 -13.40
N TRP A 21 3.71 -12.10 -12.91
CA TRP A 21 2.76 -11.46 -12.01
C TRP A 21 1.42 -11.12 -12.68
N ALA A 22 1.38 -10.87 -14.00
CA ALA A 22 0.11 -10.62 -14.70
C ALA A 22 -0.74 -11.90 -14.85
N GLN A 23 -0.14 -13.09 -14.77
CA GLN A 23 -0.88 -14.35 -14.85
C GLN A 23 -1.52 -14.77 -13.51
N ASN A 24 -0.99 -14.32 -12.38
CA ASN A 24 -1.56 -14.61 -11.06
C ASN A 24 -2.67 -13.65 -10.61
N VAL A 25 -2.88 -12.56 -11.36
CA VAL A 25 -3.79 -11.48 -11.02
C VAL A 25 -5.27 -11.85 -11.18
N TYR A 26 -5.57 -12.82 -12.03
CA TYR A 26 -6.94 -13.29 -12.33
C TYR A 26 -7.22 -14.70 -11.83
N SER A 27 -6.66 -15.09 -10.68
CA SER A 27 -7.07 -16.36 -10.08
C SER A 27 -8.55 -16.27 -9.65
N SER A 28 -9.30 -17.36 -9.87
CA SER A 28 -10.69 -17.47 -9.41
C SER A 28 -10.86 -17.14 -7.92
N ASP A 29 -9.78 -17.27 -7.16
CA ASP A 29 -9.74 -17.03 -5.71
C ASP A 29 -9.98 -15.58 -5.31
N ILE A 30 -9.58 -14.59 -6.12
CA ILE A 30 -9.78 -13.18 -5.79
C ILE A 30 -11.20 -12.66 -6.02
N VAL A 31 -12.04 -13.40 -6.75
CA VAL A 31 -13.43 -13.02 -7.03
C VAL A 31 -14.43 -13.75 -6.12
N THR A 32 -13.98 -14.73 -5.35
CA THR A 32 -14.83 -15.47 -4.42
C THR A 32 -15.03 -14.69 -3.14
N PRO A 33 -16.27 -14.29 -2.80
CA PRO A 33 -16.56 -13.55 -1.57
C PRO A 33 -16.11 -14.30 -0.33
N ARG A 34 -15.34 -13.62 0.53
CA ARG A 34 -14.84 -14.15 1.80
C ARG A 34 -14.52 -13.02 2.77
N THR A 35 -14.45 -13.32 4.05
CA THR A 35 -14.04 -12.39 5.10
C THR A 35 -12.54 -12.04 4.98
N GLY A 36 -12.15 -10.91 5.56
CA GLY A 36 -10.79 -10.39 5.56
C GLY A 36 -10.56 -9.29 4.53
N VAL A 37 -9.31 -9.13 4.08
CA VAL A 37 -8.92 -8.04 3.17
C VAL A 37 -9.61 -8.16 1.82
N ALA A 38 -10.18 -7.05 1.37
CA ALA A 38 -10.69 -6.88 0.01
C ALA A 38 -10.36 -5.49 -0.53
N VAL A 39 -10.59 -5.28 -1.82
CA VAL A 39 -10.32 -4.03 -2.53
C VAL A 39 -11.54 -3.66 -3.38
N CYS A 40 -11.91 -2.40 -3.36
CA CYS A 40 -12.95 -1.85 -4.22
C CYS A 40 -12.53 -1.99 -5.69
N ALA A 41 -13.34 -2.69 -6.48
CA ALA A 41 -13.09 -2.99 -7.89
C ALA A 41 -14.37 -2.78 -8.70
N PRO A 42 -14.72 -1.51 -8.99
CA PRO A 42 -15.98 -1.19 -9.65
C PRO A 42 -16.07 -1.83 -11.04
N LYS A 43 -17.27 -2.24 -11.39
CA LYS A 43 -17.55 -2.78 -12.72
C LYS A 43 -17.45 -1.67 -13.76
N LYS A 44 -16.81 -1.98 -14.89
CA LYS A 44 -16.76 -1.20 -16.15
C LYS A 44 -16.92 0.32 -16.00
N GLU A 45 -15.88 1.07 -16.28
CA GLU A 45 -15.86 2.53 -16.46
C GLU A 45 -16.31 3.38 -15.25
N LYS A 46 -16.80 2.76 -14.18
CA LYS A 46 -17.05 3.45 -12.93
C LYS A 46 -15.74 3.63 -12.17
N GLU A 47 -15.58 4.76 -11.52
CA GLU A 47 -14.42 5.06 -10.68
C GLU A 47 -14.63 4.68 -9.23
N THR A 48 -15.89 4.38 -8.83
CA THR A 48 -16.25 4.17 -7.44
C THR A 48 -17.19 2.98 -7.24
N VAL A 49 -17.10 2.38 -6.04
CA VAL A 49 -18.00 1.34 -5.51
C VAL A 49 -18.90 1.97 -4.46
N PRO A 50 -20.25 1.82 -4.57
CA PRO A 50 -21.18 2.32 -3.58
C PRO A 50 -21.16 1.47 -2.30
N MET A 51 -21.18 2.14 -1.15
CA MET A 51 -21.45 1.56 0.15
C MET A 51 -22.82 2.02 0.66
N TYR A 52 -23.61 1.09 1.17
CA TYR A 52 -24.95 1.28 1.65
C TYR A 52 -25.02 1.19 3.19
N ARG A 53 -26.03 1.78 3.80
CA ARG A 53 -26.24 1.67 5.26
C ARG A 53 -26.82 0.35 5.71
N GLU A 54 -27.61 -0.29 4.84
CA GLU A 54 -28.25 -1.56 5.06
C GLU A 54 -27.86 -2.55 3.95
N ALA A 55 -28.05 -3.83 4.19
CA ALA A 55 -27.76 -4.88 3.22
C ALA A 55 -28.79 -4.92 2.08
N ASP A 56 -29.10 -3.77 1.51
CA ASP A 56 -30.04 -3.56 0.39
C ASP A 56 -29.60 -2.34 -0.41
N GLU A 57 -29.37 -2.51 -1.72
CA GLU A 57 -29.01 -1.43 -2.64
C GLU A 57 -30.08 -0.31 -2.68
N LYS A 58 -31.33 -0.61 -2.32
CA LYS A 58 -32.44 0.36 -2.24
C LYS A 58 -32.36 1.26 -1.01
N SER A 59 -31.54 0.94 -0.03
CA SER A 59 -31.39 1.75 1.19
C SER A 59 -30.72 3.12 0.96
N GLY A 60 -30.24 3.33 -0.27
CA GLY A 60 -29.53 4.55 -0.68
C GLY A 60 -28.03 4.51 -0.37
N VAL A 61 -27.27 5.11 -1.28
CA VAL A 61 -25.80 5.17 -1.17
C VAL A 61 -25.41 6.09 -0.02
N TRP A 62 -24.59 5.59 0.88
CA TRP A 62 -24.02 6.36 1.98
C TRP A 62 -22.70 7.00 1.60
N MET A 63 -21.78 6.22 0.99
CA MET A 63 -20.48 6.64 0.57
C MET A 63 -20.11 5.93 -0.75
N ASN A 64 -19.40 6.58 -1.65
CA ASN A 64 -18.82 5.97 -2.83
C ASN A 64 -17.31 5.89 -2.64
N TYR A 65 -16.72 4.70 -2.73
CA TYR A 65 -15.29 4.46 -2.55
C TYR A 65 -14.59 4.32 -3.89
N TYR A 66 -13.47 5.00 -4.05
CA TYR A 66 -12.68 4.93 -5.27
C TYR A 66 -12.10 3.53 -5.50
N SER A 67 -11.92 3.19 -6.79
CA SER A 67 -11.25 1.95 -7.21
C SER A 67 -9.88 1.82 -6.54
N GLY A 68 -9.57 0.63 -6.06
CA GLY A 68 -8.34 0.36 -5.33
C GLY A 68 -8.42 0.60 -3.82
N THR A 69 -9.48 1.25 -3.31
CA THR A 69 -9.64 1.44 -1.86
C THR A 69 -9.71 0.11 -1.14
N ARG A 70 -8.83 -0.08 -0.15
CA ARG A 70 -8.84 -1.26 0.72
C ARG A 70 -10.03 -1.20 1.68
N THR A 71 -10.65 -2.36 1.87
CA THR A 71 -11.69 -2.56 2.85
C THR A 71 -11.51 -3.91 3.56
N GLU A 72 -12.10 -4.06 4.73
CA GLU A 72 -12.18 -5.32 5.44
C GLU A 72 -13.58 -5.88 5.33
N VAL A 73 -13.73 -7.10 4.83
CA VAL A 73 -15.02 -7.81 4.80
C VAL A 73 -15.22 -8.51 6.13
N LEU A 74 -16.24 -8.07 6.85
CA LEU A 74 -16.61 -8.61 8.17
C LEU A 74 -17.52 -9.82 8.03
N ASN A 75 -18.45 -9.80 7.06
CA ASN A 75 -19.42 -10.85 6.84
C ASN A 75 -19.81 -10.96 5.36
N VAL A 76 -20.07 -12.18 4.90
CA VAL A 76 -20.60 -12.46 3.55
C VAL A 76 -22.06 -12.88 3.70
N MET A 77 -22.96 -12.20 2.99
CA MET A 77 -24.40 -12.40 3.10
C MET A 77 -24.96 -13.23 1.93
N GLU A 78 -26.05 -13.94 2.16
CA GLU A 78 -26.69 -14.79 1.13
C GLU A 78 -27.30 -14.01 -0.04
N ASN A 79 -27.61 -12.73 0.17
CA ASN A 79 -28.22 -11.85 -0.84
C ASN A 79 -27.21 -11.22 -1.82
N GLY A 80 -25.95 -11.64 -1.81
CA GLY A 80 -24.89 -11.09 -2.68
C GLY A 80 -24.27 -9.78 -2.18
N MET A 81 -24.58 -9.37 -0.96
CA MET A 81 -23.94 -8.26 -0.27
C MET A 81 -22.85 -8.76 0.68
N VAL A 82 -21.96 -7.88 1.04
CA VAL A 82 -20.96 -8.09 2.11
C VAL A 82 -21.01 -6.93 3.08
N GLU A 83 -20.90 -7.23 4.37
CA GLU A 83 -20.66 -6.23 5.38
C GLU A 83 -19.16 -5.87 5.38
N VAL A 84 -18.87 -4.60 5.29
CA VAL A 84 -17.48 -4.10 5.16
C VAL A 84 -17.18 -3.00 6.16
N ARG A 85 -15.90 -2.90 6.53
CA ARG A 85 -15.35 -1.79 7.28
C ARG A 85 -14.24 -1.14 6.46
N THR A 86 -14.39 0.15 6.13
CA THR A 86 -13.47 0.90 5.28
C THR A 86 -12.92 2.12 6.03
N GLY A 87 -11.60 2.30 5.98
CA GLY A 87 -10.86 3.27 6.78
C GLY A 87 -10.19 2.62 7.99
N GLN A 88 -9.57 3.42 8.86
CA GLN A 88 -8.76 2.94 9.97
C GLN A 88 -9.32 3.35 11.32
N GLY A 89 -9.07 2.53 12.33
CA GLY A 89 -9.35 2.81 13.73
C GLY A 89 -10.78 3.32 13.95
N LYS A 90 -10.92 4.36 14.75
CA LYS A 90 -12.20 4.96 15.10
C LYS A 90 -12.89 5.75 13.96
N VAL A 91 -12.16 6.06 12.90
CA VAL A 91 -12.71 6.78 11.73
C VAL A 91 -13.19 5.84 10.62
N ALA A 92 -13.08 4.52 10.83
CA ALA A 92 -13.58 3.54 9.89
C ALA A 92 -15.11 3.58 9.84
N LEU A 93 -15.66 3.47 8.61
CA LEU A 93 -17.08 3.37 8.38
C LEU A 93 -17.47 1.91 8.11
N THR A 94 -18.50 1.44 8.77
CA THR A 94 -19.06 0.10 8.55
C THR A 94 -20.39 0.21 7.78
N GLY A 95 -20.51 -0.56 6.72
CA GLY A 95 -21.69 -0.58 5.86
C GLY A 95 -21.69 -1.80 4.95
N TYR A 96 -22.42 -1.75 3.85
CA TYR A 96 -22.62 -2.89 2.95
C TYR A 96 -22.26 -2.54 1.53
N MET A 97 -21.57 -3.48 0.83
CA MET A 97 -21.22 -3.36 -0.59
C MET A 97 -21.69 -4.58 -1.35
N CYS A 98 -21.90 -4.45 -2.67
CA CYS A 98 -22.12 -5.61 -3.52
C CYS A 98 -20.84 -6.45 -3.57
N ALA A 99 -20.97 -7.76 -3.30
CA ALA A 99 -19.83 -8.67 -3.27
C ALA A 99 -19.05 -8.70 -4.59
N GLU A 100 -19.73 -8.53 -5.71
CA GLU A 100 -19.15 -8.54 -7.05
C GLU A 100 -18.32 -7.28 -7.41
N ASP A 101 -18.50 -6.18 -6.67
CA ASP A 101 -17.74 -4.93 -6.81
C ASP A 101 -16.44 -4.94 -5.98
N LEU A 102 -16.09 -6.08 -5.39
CA LEU A 102 -14.88 -6.27 -4.63
C LEU A 102 -13.99 -7.35 -5.22
N ARG A 103 -12.69 -7.28 -4.87
CA ARG A 103 -11.71 -8.36 -5.06
C ARG A 103 -11.10 -8.69 -3.72
N TYR A 104 -10.92 -9.99 -3.45
CA TYR A 104 -10.68 -10.53 -2.12
C TYR A 104 -9.25 -11.03 -1.94
N GLY A 105 -8.67 -10.74 -0.78
CA GLY A 105 -7.33 -11.17 -0.38
C GLY A 105 -6.22 -10.19 -0.76
N ALA A 106 -5.05 -10.38 -0.19
CA ALA A 106 -3.91 -9.48 -0.34
C ALA A 106 -3.44 -9.35 -1.81
N ASN A 107 -3.53 -10.40 -2.61
CA ASN A 107 -3.16 -10.37 -4.03
C ASN A 107 -4.08 -9.49 -4.89
N ALA A 108 -5.32 -9.24 -4.44
CA ALA A 108 -6.23 -8.34 -5.13
C ALA A 108 -5.70 -6.90 -5.17
N LEU A 109 -4.90 -6.50 -4.20
CA LEU A 109 -4.32 -5.16 -4.10
C LEU A 109 -3.42 -4.78 -5.29
N ARG A 110 -2.79 -5.78 -5.92
CA ARG A 110 -1.90 -5.59 -7.07
C ARG A 110 -2.64 -5.61 -8.41
N ALA A 111 -3.88 -6.12 -8.41
CA ALA A 111 -4.65 -6.42 -9.62
C ALA A 111 -5.59 -5.31 -10.05
N ILE A 112 -5.85 -4.34 -9.18
CA ILE A 112 -6.93 -3.37 -9.36
C ILE A 112 -6.37 -2.02 -9.77
N PRO A 113 -6.90 -1.39 -10.83
CA PRO A 113 -6.54 -0.02 -11.16
C PRO A 113 -6.86 0.92 -10.01
N TRP A 114 -5.89 1.75 -9.65
CA TRP A 114 -6.07 2.77 -8.64
C TRP A 114 -6.62 4.03 -9.22
N VAL A 115 -7.61 4.60 -8.54
CA VAL A 115 -8.11 5.94 -8.81
C VAL A 115 -7.83 6.80 -7.60
N GLU A 116 -7.05 7.85 -7.78
CA GLU A 116 -6.71 8.78 -6.72
C GLU A 116 -7.73 9.91 -6.68
N GLY A 117 -8.54 9.94 -5.63
CA GLY A 117 -9.39 11.08 -5.32
C GLY A 117 -8.57 12.14 -4.60
N VAL A 118 -8.56 13.38 -5.11
CA VAL A 118 -7.81 14.49 -4.54
C VAL A 118 -8.73 15.68 -4.30
N VAL A 119 -8.60 16.31 -3.14
CA VAL A 119 -9.33 17.53 -2.82
C VAL A 119 -8.39 18.59 -2.25
N GLU A 120 -8.72 19.86 -2.51
CA GLU A 120 -8.01 21.03 -2.01
C GLU A 120 -8.90 21.78 -1.03
N MET A 121 -8.37 22.17 0.13
CA MET A 121 -9.11 22.92 1.13
C MET A 121 -9.40 24.35 0.66
N LYS A 122 -10.67 24.75 0.64
CA LYS A 122 -11.08 26.16 0.38
C LYS A 122 -10.90 27.06 1.58
N LYS A 123 -10.86 26.44 2.76
CA LYS A 123 -10.70 27.09 4.08
C LYS A 123 -10.20 26.03 5.04
N ASP A 124 -9.77 26.47 6.21
CA ASP A 124 -9.45 25.54 7.30
C ASP A 124 -10.60 24.57 7.53
N ALA A 125 -10.31 23.28 7.53
CA ALA A 125 -11.30 22.23 7.58
C ALA A 125 -11.08 21.31 8.78
N PRO A 126 -12.00 21.28 9.74
CA PRO A 126 -11.94 20.30 10.82
C PRO A 126 -12.16 18.88 10.27
N VAL A 127 -11.38 17.95 10.78
CA VAL A 127 -11.48 16.51 10.55
C VAL A 127 -12.22 15.89 11.72
N TYR A 128 -13.24 15.11 11.44
CA TYR A 128 -14.13 14.52 12.42
C TYR A 128 -13.95 13.00 12.51
N ALA A 129 -14.25 12.46 13.69
CA ALA A 129 -14.25 11.00 13.92
C ALA A 129 -15.43 10.29 13.26
N ALA A 130 -16.54 10.98 12.96
CA ALA A 130 -17.72 10.43 12.32
C ALA A 130 -18.34 11.40 11.30
N CYS A 131 -19.28 10.93 10.48
CA CYS A 131 -20.07 11.76 9.57
C CYS A 131 -21.07 12.67 10.33
N ASP A 132 -20.61 13.32 11.38
CA ASP A 132 -21.36 14.21 12.25
C ASP A 132 -20.47 15.34 12.76
N THR A 133 -20.90 16.59 12.60
CA THR A 133 -20.19 17.76 13.14
C THR A 133 -20.23 17.88 14.66
N GLY A 134 -21.06 17.11 15.33
CA GLY A 134 -21.08 16.94 16.79
C GLY A 134 -20.10 15.89 17.31
N SER A 135 -19.49 15.12 16.43
CA SER A 135 -18.47 14.13 16.81
C SER A 135 -17.15 14.80 17.18
N GLU A 136 -16.24 14.02 17.74
CA GLU A 136 -14.90 14.49 18.08
C GLU A 136 -14.19 15.11 16.86
N GLU A 137 -13.62 16.30 17.04
CA GLU A 137 -12.74 16.94 16.08
C GLU A 137 -11.30 16.45 16.35
N LEU A 138 -10.73 15.75 15.36
CA LEU A 138 -9.44 15.09 15.50
C LEU A 138 -8.27 16.04 15.25
N ARG A 139 -8.42 16.86 14.21
CA ARG A 139 -7.42 17.84 13.76
C ARG A 139 -8.02 18.88 12.84
N LEU A 140 -7.26 19.92 12.55
CA LEU A 140 -7.59 20.94 11.56
C LEU A 140 -6.64 20.81 10.36
N ILE A 141 -7.19 20.78 9.14
CA ILE A 141 -6.43 20.85 7.90
C ILE A 141 -6.44 22.29 7.41
N PRO A 142 -5.27 22.91 7.19
CA PRO A 142 -5.19 24.30 6.73
C PRO A 142 -5.82 24.50 5.35
N LYS A 143 -6.22 25.75 5.08
CA LYS A 143 -6.62 26.19 3.75
C LYS A 143 -5.50 25.94 2.73
N ASP A 144 -5.90 25.64 1.49
CA ASP A 144 -5.04 25.37 0.32
C ASP A 144 -4.23 24.05 0.43
N GLU A 145 -4.35 23.30 1.55
CA GLU A 145 -3.77 21.96 1.64
C GLU A 145 -4.53 20.96 0.76
N VAL A 146 -3.78 20.05 0.17
CA VAL A 146 -4.28 18.98 -0.70
C VAL A 146 -4.23 17.66 0.04
N VAL A 147 -5.34 16.92 0.03
CA VAL A 147 -5.44 15.63 0.71
C VAL A 147 -6.05 14.56 -0.19
N ASN A 148 -5.68 13.32 0.06
CA ASN A 148 -6.24 12.16 -0.62
C ASN A 148 -7.58 11.76 0.00
N VAL A 149 -8.51 11.36 -0.85
CA VAL A 149 -9.87 10.94 -0.49
C VAL A 149 -10.05 9.50 -0.93
N ILE A 150 -10.54 8.65 -0.04
CA ILE A 150 -10.91 7.27 -0.34
C ILE A 150 -12.41 7.11 -0.60
N GLY A 151 -13.23 7.95 0.04
CA GLY A 151 -14.68 7.89 -0.08
C GLY A 151 -15.33 9.27 -0.21
N ILE A 152 -16.37 9.35 -1.02
CA ILE A 152 -17.10 10.59 -1.31
C ILE A 152 -18.60 10.39 -1.22
N SER A 153 -19.28 11.32 -0.54
CA SER A 153 -20.73 11.43 -0.49
C SER A 153 -21.20 12.85 -0.76
N ASP A 154 -22.50 13.10 -0.72
CA ASP A 154 -23.04 14.45 -0.92
C ASP A 154 -22.57 15.47 0.13
N LYS A 155 -22.36 15.02 1.36
CA LYS A 155 -22.08 15.88 2.51
C LYS A 155 -20.68 15.70 3.11
N TRP A 156 -20.11 14.50 2.96
CA TRP A 156 -18.90 14.09 3.63
C TRP A 156 -17.89 13.47 2.66
N LEU A 157 -16.63 13.60 3.00
CA LEU A 157 -15.52 12.91 2.38
C LEU A 157 -14.79 12.13 3.46
N GLN A 158 -14.44 10.90 3.17
CA GLN A 158 -13.49 10.13 3.98
C GLN A 158 -12.12 10.30 3.39
N ILE A 159 -11.23 10.89 4.17
CA ILE A 159 -9.83 11.10 3.79
C ILE A 159 -8.96 9.99 4.36
N GLU A 160 -7.85 9.78 3.70
CA GLU A 160 -6.83 8.85 4.11
C GLU A 160 -5.48 9.55 4.14
N ARG A 161 -4.64 9.21 5.11
CA ARG A 161 -3.26 9.62 5.07
C ARG A 161 -2.57 8.89 3.92
N ALA A 162 -1.90 9.65 3.06
CA ALA A 162 -1.01 9.12 2.05
C ALA A 162 0.37 9.69 2.31
N GLU A 163 1.36 8.82 2.40
CA GLU A 163 2.76 9.18 2.54
C GLU A 163 3.53 8.68 1.34
N TYR A 164 4.46 9.50 0.87
CA TYR A 164 5.41 9.09 -0.13
C TYR A 164 6.68 8.59 0.57
N ASP A 165 7.11 7.39 0.21
CA ASP A 165 8.40 6.85 0.54
C ASP A 165 9.15 6.66 -0.78
N GLY A 166 9.97 7.64 -1.15
CA GLY A 166 10.53 7.73 -2.49
C GLY A 166 9.44 7.79 -3.58
N ASP A 167 9.43 6.83 -4.49
CA ASP A 167 8.45 6.73 -5.58
C ASP A 167 7.19 5.93 -5.21
N ILE A 168 7.13 5.43 -3.97
CA ILE A 168 6.03 4.60 -3.49
C ILE A 168 5.03 5.47 -2.74
N LEU A 169 3.76 5.40 -3.15
CA LEU A 169 2.66 5.96 -2.40
C LEU A 169 2.16 4.92 -1.38
N ARG A 170 2.43 5.14 -0.10
CA ARG A 170 1.86 4.35 0.99
C ARG A 170 0.46 4.86 1.30
N LYS A 171 -0.54 3.98 1.14
CA LYS A 171 -1.94 4.28 1.49
C LYS A 171 -2.44 3.29 2.53
N GLY A 172 -3.16 3.80 3.52
CA GLY A 172 -3.83 2.99 4.51
C GLY A 172 -2.94 2.63 5.70
N TYR A 173 -3.00 1.42 6.18
CA TYR A 173 -2.38 0.98 7.42
C TYR A 173 -0.91 1.36 7.53
N VAL A 174 -0.60 2.16 8.52
CA VAL A 174 0.76 2.33 9.00
C VAL A 174 0.87 1.46 10.24
N ASN A 175 1.84 0.56 10.29
CA ASN A 175 2.06 -0.34 11.42
C ASN A 175 2.55 0.37 12.68
N ASP A 176 2.88 1.63 12.56
CA ASP A 176 3.21 2.44 13.71
C ASP A 176 1.92 2.78 14.46
N LEU A 177 1.71 2.09 15.57
CA LEU A 177 0.61 2.31 16.51
C LEU A 177 0.88 3.52 17.43
N SER A 178 1.77 4.44 17.05
CA SER A 178 1.91 5.70 17.74
C SER A 178 0.59 6.48 17.72
N GLU A 179 0.35 7.30 18.76
CA GLU A 179 -0.87 8.12 18.87
C GLU A 179 -1.09 9.01 17.63
N GLU A 180 -0.02 9.42 16.94
CA GLU A 180 -0.09 10.19 15.68
C GLU A 180 -0.73 9.40 14.54
N ASN A 181 -0.59 8.08 14.51
CA ASN A 181 -1.16 7.22 13.47
C ASN A 181 -2.62 6.82 13.73
N GLU A 182 -3.11 6.96 14.96
CA GLU A 182 -4.52 6.75 15.28
C GLU A 182 -5.44 7.66 14.44
N TYR A 183 -4.91 8.78 13.95
CA TYR A 183 -5.61 9.81 13.18
C TYR A 183 -5.15 9.91 11.73
N ALA A 184 -4.61 8.83 11.17
CA ALA A 184 -4.12 8.81 9.79
C ALA A 184 -5.20 9.14 8.74
N GLY A 185 -6.47 9.03 9.09
CA GLY A 185 -7.61 9.39 8.27
C GLY A 185 -8.63 10.25 8.98
N GLY A 186 -9.83 10.34 8.48
CA GLY A 186 -10.95 11.02 9.10
C GLY A 186 -12.03 11.47 8.10
N LEU A 187 -12.97 12.24 8.59
CA LEU A 187 -14.14 12.68 7.84
C LEU A 187 -14.17 14.21 7.79
N ILE A 188 -14.29 14.77 6.60
CA ILE A 188 -14.38 16.21 6.37
C ILE A 188 -15.67 16.58 5.63
N ARG A 189 -16.14 17.82 5.86
CA ARG A 189 -17.32 18.34 5.16
C ARG A 189 -16.98 18.66 3.71
N ARG A 190 -17.73 18.10 2.76
CA ARG A 190 -17.58 18.39 1.32
C ARG A 190 -17.67 19.88 0.98
N SER A 191 -18.44 20.63 1.75
CA SER A 191 -18.53 22.10 1.58
C SER A 191 -17.24 22.87 1.85
N HIS A 192 -16.26 22.26 2.53
CA HIS A 192 -14.98 22.88 2.87
C HIS A 192 -13.92 22.70 1.78
N VAL A 193 -14.18 21.86 0.78
CA VAL A 193 -13.18 21.49 -0.21
C VAL A 193 -13.59 21.84 -1.64
N ARG A 194 -12.59 21.90 -2.52
CA ARG A 194 -12.73 21.83 -3.97
C ARG A 194 -12.32 20.43 -4.39
N VAL A 195 -13.29 19.64 -4.87
CA VAL A 195 -12.99 18.33 -5.45
C VAL A 195 -12.27 18.55 -6.77
N LYS A 196 -11.12 17.92 -6.94
CA LYS A 196 -10.40 17.85 -8.21
C LYS A 196 -10.86 16.62 -8.97
N GLU A 197 -10.59 16.56 -10.26
CA GLU A 197 -10.82 15.35 -11.04
C GLU A 197 -10.00 14.20 -10.45
N ALA A 198 -10.63 13.03 -10.34
CA ALA A 198 -9.93 11.84 -9.89
C ALA A 198 -9.06 11.31 -11.05
N GLU A 199 -7.83 10.97 -10.76
CA GLU A 199 -6.86 10.52 -11.75
C GLU A 199 -6.55 9.02 -11.54
N ARG A 200 -6.31 8.32 -12.64
CA ARG A 200 -5.72 6.97 -12.57
C ARG A 200 -4.25 7.11 -12.21
N VAL A 201 -3.83 6.37 -11.20
CA VAL A 201 -2.46 6.39 -10.71
C VAL A 201 -1.68 5.27 -11.39
N GLU A 202 -0.68 5.64 -12.20
CA GLU A 202 0.23 4.71 -12.88
C GLU A 202 1.53 4.52 -12.08
N ARG A 203 1.48 4.66 -10.77
CA ARG A 203 2.64 4.49 -9.90
C ARG A 203 2.44 3.34 -8.92
N TRP A 204 3.53 2.87 -8.37
CA TRP A 204 3.47 1.86 -7.33
C TRP A 204 2.72 2.40 -6.11
N ILE A 205 1.68 1.68 -5.73
CA ILE A 205 0.90 1.97 -4.53
C ILE A 205 1.08 0.80 -3.58
N TYR A 206 1.52 1.13 -2.37
CA TYR A 206 1.69 0.16 -1.32
C TYR A 206 0.61 0.30 -0.26
N LEU A 207 -0.03 -0.81 0.08
CA LEU A 207 -0.99 -0.90 1.17
C LEU A 207 -0.35 -1.74 2.28
N PRO A 208 0.14 -1.10 3.35
CA PRO A 208 0.71 -1.79 4.49
C PRO A 208 -0.27 -2.83 5.05
N THR A 209 0.25 -3.95 5.53
CA THR A 209 -0.49 -4.99 6.24
C THR A 209 -0.16 -4.96 7.73
N ALA A 210 -1.00 -5.57 8.57
CA ALA A 210 -0.79 -5.57 10.02
C ALA A 210 0.49 -6.31 10.46
N ASP A 211 1.03 -7.16 9.59
CA ASP A 211 2.26 -7.94 9.80
C ASP A 211 3.50 -7.34 9.15
N GLU A 212 3.37 -6.14 8.56
CA GLU A 212 4.52 -5.38 8.02
C GLU A 212 5.45 -4.94 9.15
N LEU A 213 6.75 -5.02 8.89
CA LEU A 213 7.74 -4.51 9.83
C LEU A 213 7.75 -2.98 9.86
N THR A 214 8.00 -2.41 11.03
CA THR A 214 8.40 -1.00 11.16
C THR A 214 9.84 -0.81 10.67
N HIS A 215 10.28 0.43 10.48
CA HIS A 215 11.68 0.75 10.14
C HIS A 215 12.65 0.15 11.16
N GLU A 216 12.36 0.29 12.45
CA GLU A 216 13.18 -0.26 13.52
C GLU A 216 13.22 -1.81 13.46
N GLN A 217 12.07 -2.45 13.29
CA GLN A 217 11.99 -3.91 13.17
C GLN A 217 12.71 -4.42 11.91
N ALA A 218 12.63 -3.68 10.80
CA ALA A 218 13.33 -4.02 9.57
C ALA A 218 14.85 -3.92 9.76
N TYR A 219 15.33 -2.88 10.45
CA TYR A 219 16.74 -2.74 10.79
C TYR A 219 17.24 -3.87 11.68
N GLU A 220 16.55 -4.13 12.80
CA GLU A 220 16.87 -5.21 13.72
C GLU A 220 16.91 -6.57 12.99
N LYS A 221 15.93 -6.84 12.16
CA LYS A 221 15.86 -8.06 11.35
C LYS A 221 17.02 -8.19 10.37
N ALA A 222 17.42 -7.10 9.73
CA ALA A 222 18.55 -7.08 8.81
C ALA A 222 19.87 -7.39 9.52
N LEU A 223 20.10 -6.79 10.70
CA LEU A 223 21.29 -7.08 11.52
C LEU A 223 21.31 -8.55 11.97
N ASP A 224 20.16 -9.10 12.38
CA ASP A 224 20.05 -10.52 12.72
C ASP A 224 20.40 -11.40 11.53
N LEU A 225 19.85 -11.14 10.35
CA LEU A 225 20.14 -11.89 9.14
C LEU A 225 21.63 -11.88 8.80
N LEU A 226 22.28 -10.71 8.88
CA LEU A 226 23.70 -10.55 8.61
C LEU A 226 24.60 -11.31 9.60
N THR A 227 24.23 -11.28 10.90
CA THR A 227 25.15 -11.74 11.97
C THR A 227 24.86 -13.16 12.45
N THR A 228 23.64 -13.68 12.29
CA THR A 228 23.25 -15.00 12.80
C THR A 228 23.15 -16.09 11.74
N THR A 229 22.85 -15.75 10.48
CA THR A 229 22.77 -16.74 9.39
C THR A 229 24.13 -17.11 8.83
N GLY A 230 24.22 -18.28 8.20
CA GLY A 230 25.45 -18.73 7.53
C GLY A 230 25.79 -17.85 6.33
N GLU A 231 24.78 -17.52 5.53
CA GLU A 231 24.89 -16.68 4.34
C GLU A 231 25.27 -15.25 4.72
N GLY A 232 24.60 -14.66 5.73
CA GLY A 232 24.92 -13.30 6.19
C GLY A 232 26.35 -13.15 6.67
N ARG A 233 26.82 -14.09 7.51
CA ARG A 233 28.23 -14.08 7.96
C ARG A 233 29.23 -14.29 6.82
N ALA A 234 28.89 -15.13 5.86
CA ALA A 234 29.74 -15.30 4.66
C ALA A 234 29.80 -14.01 3.85
N TYR A 235 28.63 -13.36 3.70
CA TYR A 235 28.53 -12.08 2.97
C TYR A 235 29.30 -10.96 3.67
N LEU A 236 29.17 -10.80 4.99
CA LEU A 236 29.96 -9.84 5.77
C LEU A 236 31.47 -10.03 5.59
N LYS A 237 31.96 -11.26 5.47
CA LYS A 237 33.39 -11.52 5.22
C LYS A 237 33.88 -10.99 3.88
N THR A 238 33.03 -10.88 2.89
CA THR A 238 33.37 -10.38 1.56
C THR A 238 33.31 -8.87 1.45
N ARG A 239 32.51 -8.21 2.29
CA ARG A 239 32.18 -6.79 2.15
C ARG A 239 32.66 -5.91 3.28
N MET A 240 32.94 -6.47 4.45
CA MET A 240 33.31 -5.70 5.65
C MET A 240 34.66 -6.15 6.19
N SER A 241 35.46 -5.23 6.70
CA SER A 241 36.68 -5.51 7.46
C SER A 241 36.33 -6.35 8.71
N GLU A 242 37.31 -7.03 9.26
CA GLU A 242 37.11 -7.92 10.41
C GLU A 242 36.48 -7.22 11.62
N GLU A 243 36.88 -5.96 11.84
CA GLU A 243 36.37 -5.12 12.93
C GLU A 243 34.89 -4.74 12.81
N HIS A 244 34.32 -4.76 11.59
CA HIS A 244 32.92 -4.39 11.31
C HIS A 244 31.99 -5.59 11.11
N ARG A 245 32.40 -6.84 11.45
CA ARG A 245 31.60 -8.06 11.22
C ARG A 245 30.74 -8.49 12.41
N THR A 246 30.76 -7.75 13.50
CA THR A 246 29.90 -8.01 14.66
C THR A 246 28.68 -7.11 14.64
N ARG A 247 27.61 -7.55 15.32
CA ARG A 247 26.38 -6.75 15.45
C ARG A 247 26.68 -5.38 16.06
N GLU A 248 27.43 -5.33 17.17
CA GLU A 248 27.76 -4.11 17.88
C GLU A 248 28.63 -3.16 17.03
N ALA A 249 29.36 -3.67 16.08
CA ALA A 249 30.14 -2.85 15.16
C ALA A 249 29.24 -2.29 14.03
N LEU A 250 28.35 -3.10 13.48
CA LEU A 250 27.38 -2.67 12.46
C LEU A 250 26.45 -1.59 12.98
N GLU A 251 25.98 -1.68 14.23
CA GLU A 251 25.10 -0.69 14.88
C GLU A 251 25.76 0.70 15.04
N LYS A 252 27.08 0.80 14.90
CA LYS A 252 27.82 2.07 14.94
C LYS A 252 28.04 2.70 13.56
N LEU A 253 27.72 1.96 12.51
CA LEU A 253 27.85 2.46 11.14
C LEU A 253 26.59 3.24 10.73
N ASN A 254 26.69 3.93 9.61
CA ASN A 254 25.55 4.63 9.04
C ASN A 254 24.52 3.60 8.50
N ALA A 255 23.26 3.80 8.79
CA ALA A 255 22.19 2.97 8.28
C ALA A 255 21.12 3.80 7.55
N ASP A 256 20.72 3.34 6.37
CA ASP A 256 19.60 3.85 5.59
C ASP A 256 18.55 2.73 5.48
N ILE A 257 17.34 3.01 5.97
CA ILE A 257 16.24 2.05 6.02
C ILE A 257 15.06 2.64 5.27
N ARG A 258 14.65 2.00 4.18
CA ARG A 258 13.54 2.48 3.37
C ARG A 258 12.76 1.34 2.71
N LEU A 259 11.48 1.57 2.48
CA LEU A 259 10.72 0.80 1.50
C LEU A 259 10.99 1.33 0.10
N SER A 260 11.23 0.45 -0.85
CA SER A 260 11.45 0.82 -2.24
C SER A 260 10.95 -0.25 -3.19
N ILE A 261 10.86 0.10 -4.46
CA ILE A 261 10.60 -0.84 -5.54
C ILE A 261 11.94 -1.51 -5.86
N PHE A 262 11.92 -2.84 -5.92
CA PHE A 262 13.07 -3.62 -6.35
C PHE A 262 12.63 -4.63 -7.40
N GLY A 263 13.45 -4.79 -8.45
CA GLY A 263 13.24 -5.77 -9.51
C GLY A 263 14.58 -6.24 -10.05
N ASP A 264 14.85 -7.53 -9.94
CA ASP A 264 16.05 -8.19 -10.48
C ASP A 264 15.73 -9.34 -11.44
N GLY A 265 14.44 -9.51 -11.76
CA GLY A 265 13.92 -10.62 -12.58
C GLY A 265 13.53 -11.87 -11.76
N ASN A 266 13.98 -12.01 -10.51
CA ASN A 266 13.54 -13.05 -9.58
C ASN A 266 12.44 -12.53 -8.66
N TYR A 267 12.57 -11.28 -8.24
CA TYR A 267 11.58 -10.55 -7.45
C TYR A 267 11.30 -9.21 -8.13
N ASP A 268 10.03 -8.86 -8.26
CA ASP A 268 9.58 -7.56 -8.74
C ASP A 268 8.47 -7.08 -7.81
N GLY A 269 8.77 -6.09 -6.99
CA GLY A 269 7.82 -5.60 -6.00
C GLY A 269 8.43 -4.65 -4.99
N ILE A 270 7.65 -4.38 -3.95
CA ILE A 270 8.05 -3.50 -2.85
C ILE A 270 8.77 -4.32 -1.79
N CYS A 271 9.93 -3.85 -1.37
CA CYS A 271 10.74 -4.49 -0.34
C CYS A 271 11.38 -3.45 0.59
N TRP A 272 11.75 -3.90 1.78
CA TRP A 272 12.68 -3.19 2.64
C TRP A 272 14.07 -3.26 2.04
N ILE A 273 14.70 -2.09 1.91
CA ILE A 273 16.12 -1.93 1.61
C ILE A 273 16.78 -1.40 2.89
N VAL A 274 17.59 -2.22 3.53
CA VAL A 274 18.37 -1.84 4.70
C VAL A 274 19.82 -1.81 4.30
N SER A 275 20.39 -0.62 4.17
CA SER A 275 21.80 -0.40 3.86
C SER A 275 22.57 -0.06 5.13
N VAL A 276 23.71 -0.70 5.34
CA VAL A 276 24.66 -0.37 6.40
C VAL A 276 26.01 -0.10 5.77
N GLU A 277 26.57 1.08 6.00
CA GLU A 277 27.80 1.53 5.35
C GLU A 277 28.78 2.19 6.30
N ASN A 278 30.07 2.01 6.04
CA ASN A 278 31.13 2.77 6.68
C ASN A 278 31.38 4.06 5.90
N ILE A 279 30.93 5.19 6.43
CA ILE A 279 31.09 6.51 5.77
C ILE A 279 32.57 6.87 5.50
N GLN A 280 33.49 6.31 6.29
CA GLN A 280 34.90 6.56 6.12
C GLN A 280 35.54 5.67 5.03
N ASN A 281 34.90 4.58 4.68
CA ASN A 281 35.30 3.65 3.65
C ASN A 281 34.09 3.10 2.92
N THR A 282 33.63 3.78 1.87
CA THR A 282 32.39 3.46 1.13
C THR A 282 32.41 2.10 0.43
N ASP A 283 33.59 1.47 0.27
CA ASP A 283 33.69 0.09 -0.22
C ASP A 283 33.14 -0.92 0.80
N GLU A 284 33.09 -0.53 2.08
CA GLU A 284 32.49 -1.31 3.16
C GLU A 284 31.00 -0.96 3.28
N ASN A 285 30.19 -1.60 2.47
CA ASN A 285 28.74 -1.49 2.53
C ASN A 285 28.07 -2.84 2.33
N VAL A 286 26.93 -3.01 2.96
CA VAL A 286 26.05 -4.17 2.83
C VAL A 286 24.61 -3.71 2.73
N ILE A 287 23.84 -4.34 1.88
CA ILE A 287 22.42 -4.09 1.70
C ILE A 287 21.68 -5.40 1.92
N VAL A 288 20.65 -5.37 2.76
CA VAL A 288 19.74 -6.48 2.99
C VAL A 288 18.41 -6.12 2.36
N LEU A 289 17.93 -6.99 1.47
CA LEU A 289 16.62 -6.88 0.85
C LEU A 289 15.67 -7.87 1.51
N MET A 290 14.52 -7.39 1.95
CA MET A 290 13.50 -8.20 2.62
C MET A 290 12.11 -7.81 2.12
N MET A 291 11.19 -8.77 2.06
CA MET A 291 9.77 -8.48 1.89
C MET A 291 9.26 -7.59 3.03
N PRO A 292 8.16 -6.86 2.84
CA PRO A 292 7.61 -5.98 3.89
C PRO A 292 7.36 -6.68 5.23
N GLN A 293 7.09 -7.98 5.23
CA GLN A 293 6.87 -8.81 6.43
C GLN A 293 8.17 -9.41 7.00
N GLY A 294 9.33 -9.06 6.42
CA GLY A 294 10.64 -9.47 6.91
C GLY A 294 11.16 -10.80 6.39
N GLU A 295 10.52 -11.39 5.37
CA GLU A 295 11.10 -12.53 4.65
C GLU A 295 12.33 -12.06 3.87
N TRP A 296 13.45 -12.77 4.06
CA TRP A 296 14.70 -12.43 3.40
C TRP A 296 14.63 -12.71 1.90
N LEU A 297 15.11 -11.78 1.09
CA LEU A 297 15.21 -11.90 -0.35
C LEU A 297 16.65 -12.09 -0.79
N GLU A 298 17.51 -11.12 -0.46
CA GLU A 298 18.89 -11.10 -0.96
C GLU A 298 19.81 -10.25 -0.07
N PHE A 299 21.12 -10.57 -0.12
CA PHE A 299 22.18 -9.65 0.29
C PHE A 299 22.86 -9.06 -0.95
N THR A 300 22.97 -7.74 -1.00
CA THR A 300 23.62 -7.02 -2.10
C THR A 300 24.46 -5.86 -1.58
N HIS A 301 25.05 -5.08 -2.45
CA HIS A 301 25.88 -3.93 -2.10
C HIS A 301 25.72 -2.81 -3.12
N GLY A 302 25.89 -1.58 -2.67
CA GLY A 302 25.95 -0.43 -3.57
C GLY A 302 27.29 -0.44 -4.32
N ASN A 303 27.27 -0.11 -5.60
CA ASN A 303 28.47 0.33 -6.29
C ASN A 303 28.68 1.79 -5.88
N GLY A 304 29.72 2.05 -5.10
CA GLY A 304 30.10 3.38 -4.67
C GLY A 304 30.43 4.32 -5.81
#